data_56ed6058cab03a8586eadc73c68f4127
#
_entry.id   56ed6058cab03a8586eadc73c68f4127
#
_cell.length_a   1.000
_cell.length_b   1.000
_cell.length_c   1.000
_cell.angle_alpha   90.00
_cell.angle_beta   90.00
_cell.angle_gamma   90.00
#
_symmetry.space_group_name_H-M   'P 1'
#
loop_
_entity.id
_entity.type
_entity.pdbx_description
1 polymer ?
#
loop_
_entity_poly.entity_id
_entity_poly.type
_entity_poly.pdbx_seq_one_letter_code
_entity_poly.pdbx_strand_id
1 'polypeptide(L)'
;WDWYDDQIKICAENFEQLIKKELLKSADYFKKLIEDEETLKLIGKVVNAIQESIDKDGKIMFAGNGGSFSDSQHLSAEFTSKLCTDRKPIPSIALGTNSSTSTAIGNDYGFENIFSREIEGIGNSKDLLLAFSTSGNSQNIINAIKKCQDKSINFFLFTGDSGGRCSELFSNI
;
A
#
# COMPACT_ATOMS: atom_id res chain seq x y z
N TRP A 1 14.37 -31.53 -1.67
CA TRP A 1 13.06 -31.97 -1.11
C TRP A 1 13.18 -32.24 0.40
N ASP A 2 14.33 -32.66 0.91
CA ASP A 2 14.57 -32.93 2.35
C ASP A 2 14.28 -31.72 3.24
N TRP A 3 14.58 -30.50 2.77
CA TRP A 3 14.28 -29.26 3.47
C TRP A 3 12.76 -29.03 3.68
N TYR A 4 11.95 -29.43 2.71
CA TYR A 4 10.49 -29.30 2.77
C TYR A 4 9.88 -30.29 3.77
N ASP A 5 10.40 -31.51 3.81
CA ASP A 5 9.94 -32.55 4.74
C ASP A 5 10.32 -32.24 6.19
N ASP A 6 11.50 -31.65 6.43
CA ASP A 6 11.91 -31.21 7.77
C ASP A 6 11.08 -30.02 8.26
N GLN A 7 10.71 -29.07 7.39
CA GLN A 7 9.83 -27.97 7.75
C GLN A 7 8.40 -28.45 8.08
N ILE A 8 7.88 -29.44 7.34
CA ILE A 8 6.56 -30.03 7.61
C ILE A 8 6.58 -30.80 8.93
N LYS A 9 7.64 -31.56 9.26
CA LYS A 9 7.77 -32.27 10.54
C LYS A 9 7.88 -31.31 11.73
N ILE A 10 8.67 -30.25 11.62
CA ILE A 10 8.76 -29.18 12.64
C ILE A 10 7.39 -28.52 12.84
N CYS A 11 6.61 -28.32 11.78
CA CYS A 11 5.25 -27.81 11.87
C CYS A 11 4.28 -28.78 12.56
N ALA A 12 4.43 -30.09 12.39
CA ALA A 12 3.50 -31.08 12.95
C ALA A 12 3.62 -31.25 14.48
N GLU A 13 4.80 -31.02 15.07
CA GLU A 13 5.05 -31.31 16.48
C GLU A 13 4.68 -30.18 17.46
N ASN A 14 4.36 -28.93 17.00
CA ASN A 14 4.10 -27.80 17.89
C ASN A 14 3.19 -26.71 17.29
N PHE A 15 2.17 -27.09 16.53
CA PHE A 15 1.27 -26.12 15.87
C PHE A 15 0.62 -25.12 16.85
N GLU A 16 0.13 -25.59 17.97
CA GLU A 16 -0.52 -24.73 18.96
C GLU A 16 0.45 -23.70 19.55
N GLN A 17 1.69 -24.09 19.85
CA GLN A 17 2.70 -23.19 20.36
C GLN A 17 3.15 -22.17 19.30
N LEU A 18 3.28 -22.59 18.03
CA LEU A 18 3.60 -21.72 16.93
C LEU A 18 2.50 -20.68 16.71
N ILE A 19 1.23 -21.12 16.64
CA ILE A 19 0.08 -20.23 16.52
C ILE A 19 0.04 -19.23 17.67
N LYS A 20 0.19 -19.71 18.91
CA LYS A 20 0.21 -18.84 20.10
C LYS A 20 1.33 -17.82 20.03
N LYS A 21 2.52 -18.22 19.61
CA LYS A 21 3.68 -17.32 19.43
C LYS A 21 3.40 -16.22 18.40
N GLU A 22 2.82 -16.56 17.25
CA GLU A 22 2.51 -15.57 16.21
C GLU A 22 1.36 -14.63 16.63
N LEU A 23 0.35 -15.14 17.34
CA LEU A 23 -0.70 -14.31 17.92
C LEU A 23 -0.15 -13.33 18.98
N LEU A 24 0.77 -13.80 19.84
CA LEU A 24 1.41 -12.93 20.84
C LEU A 24 2.27 -11.84 20.18
N LYS A 25 3.00 -12.15 19.12
CA LYS A 25 3.73 -11.13 18.34
C LYS A 25 2.77 -10.06 17.79
N SER A 26 1.65 -10.49 17.19
CA SER A 26 0.67 -9.54 16.65
C SER A 26 0.08 -8.66 17.76
N ALA A 27 -0.24 -9.24 18.91
CA ALA A 27 -0.74 -8.49 20.08
C ALA A 27 0.30 -7.48 20.60
N ASP A 28 1.58 -7.83 20.61
CA ASP A 28 2.67 -6.93 21.00
C ASP A 28 2.84 -5.77 20.02
N TYR A 29 2.70 -6.02 18.70
CA TYR A 29 2.68 -4.95 17.71
C TYR A 29 1.56 -3.94 17.95
N PHE A 30 0.35 -4.40 18.21
CA PHE A 30 -0.76 -3.50 18.49
C PHE A 30 -0.54 -2.68 19.77
N LYS A 31 0.04 -3.29 20.82
CA LYS A 31 0.39 -2.55 22.05
C LYS A 31 1.42 -1.44 21.76
N LYS A 32 2.48 -1.76 21.03
CA LYS A 32 3.51 -0.78 20.64
C LYS A 32 2.90 0.35 19.81
N LEU A 33 2.04 0.02 18.85
CA LEU A 33 1.38 1.01 18.01
C LEU A 33 0.49 1.98 18.82
N ILE A 34 -0.21 1.48 19.85
CA ILE A 34 -1.05 2.32 20.73
C ILE A 34 -0.19 3.32 21.52
N GLU A 35 1.03 2.95 21.88
CA GLU A 35 1.97 3.77 22.65
C GLU A 35 2.84 4.69 21.77
N ASP A 36 2.88 4.45 20.46
CA ASP A 36 3.67 5.22 19.49
C ASP A 36 2.89 6.45 18.99
N GLU A 37 3.01 7.55 19.76
CA GLU A 37 2.36 8.82 19.42
C GLU A 37 2.81 9.38 18.05
N GLU A 38 4.04 9.12 17.59
CA GLU A 38 4.53 9.62 16.31
C GLU A 38 3.83 8.91 15.17
N THR A 39 3.75 7.58 15.22
CA THR A 39 3.01 6.80 14.21
C THR A 39 1.52 7.15 14.22
N LEU A 40 0.90 7.32 15.39
CA LEU A 40 -0.49 7.76 15.47
C LEU A 40 -0.71 9.15 14.85
N LYS A 41 0.21 10.09 15.04
CA LYS A 41 0.17 11.41 14.37
C LYS A 41 0.34 11.30 12.83
N LEU A 42 1.20 10.39 12.36
CA LEU A 42 1.35 10.11 10.92
C LEU A 42 0.06 9.54 10.32
N ILE A 43 -0.57 8.58 10.99
CA ILE A 43 -1.88 8.05 10.58
C ILE A 43 -2.92 9.19 10.50
N GLY A 44 -2.93 10.09 11.48
CA GLY A 44 -3.78 11.28 11.48
C GLY A 44 -3.53 12.19 10.27
N LYS A 45 -2.27 12.37 9.85
CA LYS A 45 -1.95 13.12 8.62
C LYS A 45 -2.49 12.45 7.37
N VAL A 46 -2.40 11.11 7.28
CA VAL A 46 -2.98 10.35 6.17
C VAL A 46 -4.49 10.58 6.08
N VAL A 47 -5.19 10.47 7.21
CA VAL A 47 -6.65 10.70 7.27
C VAL A 47 -7.02 12.11 6.81
N ASN A 48 -6.28 13.13 7.28
CA ASN A 48 -6.50 14.51 6.86
C ASN A 48 -6.25 14.70 5.35
N ALA A 49 -5.20 14.10 4.80
CA ALA A 49 -4.91 14.17 3.37
C ALA A 49 -5.97 13.48 2.50
N ILE A 50 -6.54 12.37 2.98
CA ILE A 50 -7.69 11.72 2.34
C ILE A 50 -8.88 12.69 2.30
N GLN A 51 -9.22 13.30 3.44
CA GLN A 51 -10.32 14.27 3.52
C GLN A 51 -10.10 15.47 2.61
N GLU A 52 -8.90 16.05 2.60
CA GLU A 52 -8.55 17.16 1.72
C GLU A 52 -8.67 16.82 0.23
N SER A 53 -8.29 15.60 -0.18
CA SER A 53 -8.44 15.14 -1.56
C SER A 53 -9.92 15.05 -1.93
N ILE A 54 -10.75 14.48 -1.05
CA ILE A 54 -12.19 14.36 -1.26
C ILE A 54 -12.85 15.75 -1.36
N ASP A 55 -12.52 16.66 -0.47
CA ASP A 55 -13.06 18.02 -0.43
C ASP A 55 -12.73 18.84 -1.69
N LYS A 56 -11.63 18.47 -2.37
CA LYS A 56 -11.20 19.08 -3.64
C LYS A 56 -11.73 18.36 -4.88
N ASP A 57 -12.66 17.42 -4.74
CA ASP A 57 -13.12 16.54 -5.83
C ASP A 57 -11.97 15.72 -6.47
N GLY A 58 -11.01 15.32 -5.68
CA GLY A 58 -9.95 14.37 -6.05
C GLY A 58 -10.39 12.93 -5.83
N LYS A 59 -9.51 11.98 -6.18
CA LYS A 59 -9.67 10.56 -5.91
C LYS A 59 -8.50 10.00 -5.14
N ILE A 60 -8.75 8.89 -4.46
CA ILE A 60 -7.71 8.14 -3.76
C ILE A 60 -7.20 7.03 -4.67
N MET A 61 -5.91 7.05 -4.96
CA MET A 61 -5.22 6.02 -5.73
C MET A 61 -4.46 5.10 -4.79
N PHE A 62 -4.52 3.81 -5.04
CA PHE A 62 -3.81 2.79 -4.26
C PHE A 62 -2.85 2.05 -5.17
N ALA A 63 -1.62 1.77 -4.70
CA ALA A 63 -0.63 1.01 -5.43
C ALA A 63 0.16 0.07 -4.53
N GLY A 64 0.37 -1.17 -4.98
CA GLY A 64 1.14 -2.19 -4.27
C GLY A 64 1.43 -3.37 -5.17
N ASN A 65 2.31 -4.29 -4.74
CA ASN A 65 2.62 -5.52 -5.47
C ASN A 65 2.20 -6.75 -4.65
N GLY A 66 1.84 -7.84 -5.31
CA GLY A 66 1.51 -9.11 -4.65
C GLY A 66 0.38 -8.96 -3.60
N GLY A 67 0.66 -9.28 -2.34
CA GLY A 67 -0.29 -9.09 -1.22
C GLY A 67 -0.72 -7.64 -1.08
N SER A 68 0.22 -6.70 -1.17
CA SER A 68 -0.10 -5.26 -1.14
C SER A 68 -0.93 -4.79 -2.34
N PHE A 69 -0.90 -5.50 -3.47
CA PHE A 69 -1.83 -5.25 -4.58
C PHE A 69 -3.25 -5.69 -4.22
N SER A 70 -3.38 -6.83 -3.54
CA SER A 70 -4.68 -7.29 -3.02
C SER A 70 -5.25 -6.31 -1.99
N ASP A 71 -4.41 -5.81 -1.08
CA ASP A 71 -4.79 -4.79 -0.10
C ASP A 71 -5.23 -3.49 -0.79
N SER A 72 -4.52 -3.06 -1.83
CA SER A 72 -4.87 -1.88 -2.65
C SER A 72 -6.25 -2.01 -3.28
N GLN A 73 -6.58 -3.19 -3.83
CA GLN A 73 -7.90 -3.46 -4.40
C GLN A 73 -8.99 -3.48 -3.33
N HIS A 74 -8.72 -4.13 -2.19
CA HIS A 74 -9.66 -4.20 -1.09
C HIS A 74 -9.98 -2.80 -0.55
N LEU A 75 -8.97 -2.00 -0.25
CA LEU A 75 -9.15 -0.63 0.23
C LEU A 75 -9.92 0.23 -0.79
N SER A 76 -9.58 0.16 -2.07
CA SER A 76 -10.33 0.89 -3.11
C SER A 76 -11.80 0.48 -3.15
N ALA A 77 -12.11 -0.81 -2.98
CA ALA A 77 -13.47 -1.30 -2.92
C ALA A 77 -14.23 -0.75 -1.69
N GLU A 78 -13.59 -0.69 -0.52
CA GLU A 78 -14.19 -0.11 0.70
C GLU A 78 -14.49 1.38 0.54
N PHE A 79 -13.65 2.14 -0.16
CA PHE A 79 -13.90 3.55 -0.45
C PHE A 79 -15.08 3.72 -1.43
N THR A 80 -15.14 2.93 -2.48
CA THR A 80 -16.20 3.02 -3.51
C THR A 80 -17.53 2.45 -3.01
N SER A 81 -17.51 1.38 -2.21
CA SER A 81 -18.69 0.77 -1.62
C SER A 81 -18.98 1.39 -0.23
N LYS A 82 -18.86 0.58 0.81
CA LYS A 82 -18.99 1.01 2.22
C LYS A 82 -18.31 -0.01 3.14
N LEU A 83 -17.66 0.42 4.19
CA LEU A 83 -17.13 -0.46 5.22
C LEU A 83 -18.21 -0.79 6.28
N CYS A 84 -18.66 0.20 7.05
CA CYS A 84 -19.58 -0.01 8.17
C CYS A 84 -20.91 0.70 7.99
N THR A 85 -20.91 1.93 7.50
CA THR A 85 -22.09 2.79 7.40
C THR A 85 -22.41 3.11 5.95
N ASP A 86 -23.70 3.23 5.64
CA ASP A 86 -24.14 3.66 4.32
C ASP A 86 -23.73 5.12 4.08
N ARG A 87 -23.11 5.40 2.94
CA ARG A 87 -22.61 6.72 2.54
C ARG A 87 -22.47 6.83 1.03
N LYS A 88 -22.29 8.05 0.55
CA LYS A 88 -21.93 8.27 -0.86
C LYS A 88 -20.61 7.58 -1.20
N PRO A 89 -20.45 7.00 -2.41
CA PRO A 89 -19.18 6.48 -2.89
C PRO A 89 -18.09 7.55 -2.85
N ILE A 90 -16.92 7.17 -2.39
CA ILE A 90 -15.72 8.00 -2.44
C ILE A 90 -14.92 7.60 -3.68
N PRO A 91 -14.55 8.54 -4.56
CA PRO A 91 -13.76 8.23 -5.74
C PRO A 91 -12.44 7.59 -5.37
N SER A 92 -12.22 6.35 -5.80
CA SER A 92 -10.99 5.62 -5.54
C SER A 92 -10.67 4.62 -6.65
N ILE A 93 -9.40 4.29 -6.79
CA ILE A 93 -8.92 3.31 -7.76
C ILE A 93 -7.66 2.60 -7.25
N ALA A 94 -7.61 1.28 -7.40
CA ALA A 94 -6.37 0.53 -7.29
C ALA A 94 -5.69 0.50 -8.66
N LEU A 95 -4.48 1.04 -8.74
CA LEU A 95 -3.67 1.07 -9.96
C LEU A 95 -3.24 -0.35 -10.33
N GLY A 96 -3.11 -0.63 -11.61
CA GLY A 96 -2.73 -1.95 -12.12
C GLY A 96 -3.87 -2.96 -12.24
N THR A 97 -5.11 -2.61 -11.91
CA THR A 97 -6.27 -3.53 -11.96
C THR A 97 -6.75 -3.83 -13.37
N ASN A 98 -6.49 -2.97 -14.34
CA ASN A 98 -6.72 -3.28 -15.74
C ASN A 98 -5.55 -4.13 -16.26
N SER A 99 -5.77 -5.44 -16.37
CA SER A 99 -4.73 -6.39 -16.80
C SER A 99 -4.19 -6.11 -18.21
N SER A 100 -5.04 -5.63 -19.11
CA SER A 100 -4.60 -5.25 -20.47
C SER A 100 -3.64 -4.06 -20.43
N THR A 101 -3.98 -3.04 -19.66
CA THR A 101 -3.10 -1.87 -19.44
C THR A 101 -1.77 -2.29 -18.81
N SER A 102 -1.82 -3.08 -17.74
CA SER A 102 -0.62 -3.50 -17.00
C SER A 102 0.31 -4.37 -17.85
N THR A 103 -0.26 -5.30 -18.64
CA THR A 103 0.54 -6.16 -19.51
C THR A 103 1.11 -5.39 -20.70
N ALA A 104 0.38 -4.47 -21.30
CA ALA A 104 0.88 -3.62 -22.39
C ALA A 104 2.01 -2.71 -21.88
N ILE A 105 1.83 -2.03 -20.77
CA ILE A 105 2.87 -1.19 -20.17
C ILE A 105 4.09 -2.04 -19.80
N GLY A 106 3.87 -3.18 -19.15
CA GLY A 106 4.95 -4.08 -18.79
C GLY A 106 5.77 -4.57 -19.98
N ASN A 107 5.12 -4.87 -21.11
CA ASN A 107 5.78 -5.30 -22.35
C ASN A 107 6.55 -4.15 -23.04
N ASP A 108 5.95 -2.97 -23.12
CA ASP A 108 6.46 -1.88 -23.97
C ASP A 108 7.40 -0.93 -23.22
N TYR A 109 7.22 -0.77 -21.90
CA TYR A 109 7.93 0.22 -21.08
C TYR A 109 8.58 -0.36 -19.83
N GLY A 110 8.42 -1.66 -19.56
CA GLY A 110 8.91 -2.35 -18.39
C GLY A 110 7.95 -2.31 -17.20
N PHE A 111 8.02 -3.37 -16.36
CA PHE A 111 7.18 -3.55 -15.19
C PHE A 111 7.30 -2.40 -14.16
N GLU A 112 8.46 -1.78 -14.11
CA GLU A 112 8.73 -0.64 -13.24
C GLU A 112 7.91 0.62 -13.57
N ASN A 113 7.22 0.65 -14.70
CA ASN A 113 6.44 1.78 -15.15
C ASN A 113 4.92 1.57 -15.11
N ILE A 114 4.43 0.43 -14.66
CA ILE A 114 2.99 0.12 -14.69
C ILE A 114 2.16 1.15 -13.93
N PHE A 115 2.54 1.52 -12.72
CA PHE A 115 1.82 2.49 -11.91
C PHE A 115 2.08 3.94 -12.34
N SER A 116 3.34 4.28 -12.65
CA SER A 116 3.69 5.65 -13.03
C SER A 116 3.00 6.09 -14.33
N ARG A 117 2.81 5.19 -15.29
CA ARG A 117 2.08 5.51 -16.52
C ARG A 117 0.58 5.66 -16.31
N GLU A 118 -0.03 4.85 -15.45
CA GLU A 118 -1.43 5.06 -15.08
C GLU A 118 -1.61 6.41 -14.38
N ILE A 119 -0.74 6.75 -13.40
CA ILE A 119 -0.76 8.05 -12.73
C ILE A 119 -0.60 9.19 -13.75
N GLU A 120 0.28 9.04 -14.73
CA GLU A 120 0.44 10.06 -15.78
C GLU A 120 -0.84 10.31 -16.55
N GLY A 121 -1.57 9.24 -16.89
CA GLY A 121 -2.81 9.31 -17.68
C GLY A 121 -4.01 9.81 -16.90
N ILE A 122 -4.18 9.40 -15.64
CA ILE A 122 -5.43 9.62 -14.90
C ILE A 122 -5.26 10.49 -13.63
N GLY A 123 -4.02 10.73 -13.20
CA GLY A 123 -3.74 11.49 -11.98
C GLY A 123 -3.79 12.99 -12.19
N ASN A 124 -4.26 13.72 -11.20
CA ASN A 124 -4.25 15.18 -11.14
C ASN A 124 -3.84 15.68 -9.73
N SER A 125 -3.52 16.95 -9.59
CA SER A 125 -2.97 17.53 -8.34
C SER A 125 -3.92 17.54 -7.13
N LYS A 126 -5.20 17.17 -7.32
CA LYS A 126 -6.18 17.04 -6.23
C LYS A 126 -6.19 15.64 -5.64
N ASP A 127 -5.60 14.67 -6.34
CA ASP A 127 -5.61 13.28 -5.95
C ASP A 127 -4.61 13.00 -4.83
N LEU A 128 -4.77 11.83 -4.20
CA LEU A 128 -3.84 11.30 -3.22
C LEU A 128 -3.42 9.88 -3.63
N LEU A 129 -2.13 9.58 -3.58
CA LEU A 129 -1.61 8.23 -3.70
C LEU A 129 -1.32 7.64 -2.33
N LEU A 130 -1.88 6.48 -2.03
CA LEU A 130 -1.49 5.61 -0.92
C LEU A 130 -0.77 4.39 -1.50
N ALA A 131 0.54 4.32 -1.30
CA ALA A 131 1.40 3.29 -1.86
C ALA A 131 1.85 2.30 -0.77
N PHE A 132 1.98 1.03 -1.12
CA PHE A 132 2.39 -0.03 -0.21
C PHE A 132 3.60 -0.78 -0.76
N SER A 133 4.68 -0.83 0.01
CA SER A 133 5.89 -1.57 -0.35
C SER A 133 6.60 -2.08 0.91
N THR A 134 6.37 -3.32 1.29
CA THR A 134 6.94 -3.92 2.50
C THR A 134 8.47 -3.75 2.58
N SER A 135 9.17 -3.90 1.47
CA SER A 135 10.64 -3.75 1.41
C SER A 135 11.10 -2.30 1.24
N GLY A 136 10.21 -1.38 0.83
CA GLY A 136 10.59 -0.02 0.42
C GLY A 136 11.49 0.05 -0.82
N ASN A 137 11.67 -1.08 -1.56
CA ASN A 137 12.62 -1.18 -2.67
C ASN A 137 11.97 -1.42 -4.03
N SER A 138 10.65 -1.53 -4.10
CA SER A 138 9.92 -1.81 -5.34
C SER A 138 10.05 -0.67 -6.34
N GLN A 139 10.71 -0.91 -7.47
CA GLN A 139 11.03 0.13 -8.44
C GLN A 139 9.77 0.77 -9.04
N ASN A 140 8.71 0.00 -9.28
CA ASN A 140 7.43 0.54 -9.78
C ASN A 140 6.73 1.47 -8.76
N ILE A 141 6.88 1.21 -7.46
CA ILE A 141 6.37 2.10 -6.40
C ILE A 141 7.22 3.38 -6.35
N ILE A 142 8.55 3.26 -6.43
CA ILE A 142 9.46 4.43 -6.49
C ILE A 142 9.10 5.31 -7.69
N ASN A 143 8.89 4.73 -8.88
CA ASN A 143 8.52 5.47 -10.08
C ASN A 143 7.12 6.10 -9.98
N ALA A 144 6.17 5.40 -9.33
CA ALA A 144 4.85 5.96 -9.06
C ALA A 144 4.92 7.22 -8.18
N ILE A 145 5.70 7.17 -7.09
CA ILE A 145 5.87 8.31 -6.18
C ILE A 145 6.57 9.48 -6.89
N LYS A 146 7.64 9.22 -7.67
CA LYS A 146 8.28 10.27 -8.50
C LYS A 146 7.29 10.92 -9.45
N LYS A 147 6.43 10.13 -10.09
CA LYS A 147 5.39 10.67 -10.98
C LYS A 147 4.37 11.52 -10.22
N CYS A 148 4.04 11.17 -8.97
CA CYS A 148 3.21 12.01 -8.11
C CYS A 148 3.88 13.36 -7.83
N GLN A 149 5.18 13.36 -7.52
CA GLN A 149 5.95 14.60 -7.32
C GLN A 149 5.92 15.49 -8.58
N ASP A 150 6.18 14.90 -9.76
CA ASP A 150 6.15 15.63 -11.05
C ASP A 150 4.78 16.28 -11.33
N LYS A 151 3.69 15.64 -10.90
CA LYS A 151 2.31 16.11 -11.10
C LYS A 151 1.74 16.89 -9.90
N SER A 152 2.54 17.16 -8.87
CA SER A 152 2.09 17.78 -7.62
C SER A 152 0.93 17.04 -6.94
N ILE A 153 0.92 15.71 -7.05
CA ILE A 153 -0.01 14.81 -6.37
C ILE A 153 0.59 14.48 -5.00
N ASN A 154 -0.22 14.63 -3.95
CA ASN A 154 0.20 14.22 -2.61
C ASN A 154 0.28 12.69 -2.51
N PHE A 155 1.16 12.17 -1.65
CA PHE A 155 1.33 10.74 -1.48
C PHE A 155 1.74 10.37 -0.05
N PHE A 156 1.43 9.14 0.34
CA PHE A 156 2.01 8.47 1.50
C PHE A 156 2.45 7.06 1.11
N LEU A 157 3.54 6.61 1.71
CA LEU A 157 4.04 5.25 1.54
C LEU A 157 3.96 4.50 2.87
N PHE A 158 3.36 3.33 2.81
CA PHE A 158 3.37 2.35 3.90
C PHE A 158 4.46 1.32 3.60
N THR A 159 5.41 1.20 4.51
CA THR A 159 6.57 0.33 4.33
C THR A 159 6.86 -0.47 5.62
N GLY A 160 7.72 -1.47 5.52
CA GLY A 160 8.26 -2.16 6.69
C GLY A 160 9.35 -1.34 7.40
N ASP A 161 9.85 -1.89 8.47
CA ASP A 161 10.72 -1.25 9.47
C ASP A 161 11.91 -0.45 8.90
N SER A 162 12.58 -0.97 7.87
CA SER A 162 13.76 -0.30 7.29
C SER A 162 13.42 0.85 6.32
N GLY A 163 12.18 0.93 5.83
CA GLY A 163 11.79 1.88 4.78
C GLY A 163 12.48 1.70 3.43
N GLY A 164 13.55 0.92 3.36
CA GLY A 164 14.34 0.65 2.16
C GLY A 164 14.80 1.92 1.45
N ARG A 165 14.99 1.85 0.13
CA ARG A 165 15.37 3.01 -0.71
C ARG A 165 14.35 4.14 -0.69
N CYS A 166 13.11 3.83 -0.38
CA CYS A 166 12.07 4.85 -0.31
C CYS A 166 12.30 5.81 0.85
N SER A 167 12.79 5.35 2.02
CA SER A 167 13.09 6.22 3.16
C SER A 167 14.22 7.22 2.87
N GLU A 168 15.13 6.85 1.98
CA GLU A 168 16.22 7.75 1.54
C GLU A 168 15.76 8.78 0.51
N LEU A 169 14.74 8.47 -0.27
CA LEU A 169 14.29 9.27 -1.41
C LEU A 169 13.12 10.19 -1.08
N PHE A 170 12.30 9.86 -0.09
CA PHE A 170 11.04 10.53 0.16
C PHE A 170 10.86 10.83 1.66
N SER A 171 10.25 11.96 1.96
CA SER A 171 10.02 12.43 3.34
C SER A 171 8.63 12.06 3.92
N ASN A 172 7.69 11.60 3.10
CA ASN A 172 6.33 11.23 3.50
C ASN A 172 6.18 9.70 3.56
N ILE A 173 6.84 9.08 4.52
CA ILE A 173 6.85 7.64 4.75
C ILE A 173 6.35 7.36 6.16
#